data_5c615a2c3c13c5d65e3de6f3179077bd
#
_entry.id   5c615a2c3c13c5d65e3de6f3179077bd
#
_cell.length_a   1.000
_cell.length_b   1.000
_cell.length_c   1.000
_cell.angle_alpha   90.00
_cell.angle_beta   90.00
_cell.angle_gamma   90.00
#
_symmetry.space_group_name_H-M   'P 1'
#
loop_
_entity.id
_entity.type
_entity.pdbx_description
1 polymer ?
#
loop_
_entity_poly.entity_id
_entity_poly.type
_entity_poly.pdbx_seq_one_letter_code
_entity_poly.pdbx_strand_id
1 'polypeptide(L)'
;MLVGITMTGPAFAAACQKDMSFDRWLDGVTQEAAAEGVSRATIASALPAMTFDPAIVRRDRGQGVFQQSFLQFSDRMASNDRIQRGIRAIKTNEALFARIERQYGVPAPVLAAFWGLESDFGTNNGKFPILRAVTTLAYDCRRPDFFRRQLIDALRIIQRGDLTATEMIGDWAGELGAMQFTPSDYYKYAVDYDGDGRRDLIRSVPDTLASSANFLANLGWQRGQPWLQEVRVPANLPWDQADLEIQHPRSQWVGWGVTAAHGSSLPSDNLPASLLLPMGRFGPAFLAYPSFKAFLGWNAAMVYSTTAAYLATRIAGAPPVSRGSGTVPILSSQQIVELQRLLMAQRFGTGEADGKLGSATRAAVKKAQMKLGLPADSYPTVELINRLHSAR
;
A
#
# COMPACT_ATOMS: atom_id res chain seq x y z
N MET A 1 -38.33 11.21 -36.01
CA MET A 1 -38.05 9.88 -35.45
C MET A 1 -36.66 9.49 -35.92
N LEU A 2 -35.62 9.81 -35.16
CA LEU A 2 -34.23 9.50 -35.48
C LEU A 2 -33.77 8.50 -34.42
N VAL A 3 -33.54 7.27 -34.85
CA VAL A 3 -33.03 6.16 -34.02
C VAL A 3 -31.51 6.32 -33.92
N GLY A 4 -31.06 6.71 -32.75
CA GLY A 4 -29.65 6.74 -32.41
C GLY A 4 -29.14 5.32 -32.19
N ILE A 5 -28.27 4.83 -33.07
CA ILE A 5 -27.52 3.58 -32.91
C ILE A 5 -26.36 3.87 -31.97
N THR A 6 -26.45 3.48 -30.70
CA THR A 6 -25.33 3.39 -29.79
C THR A 6 -24.49 2.17 -30.16
N MET A 7 -23.37 2.40 -30.81
CA MET A 7 -22.34 1.36 -30.96
C MET A 7 -21.65 1.16 -29.61
N THR A 8 -22.10 0.18 -28.85
CA THR A 8 -21.31 -0.41 -27.77
C THR A 8 -20.23 -1.28 -28.39
N GLY A 9 -19.02 -0.77 -28.48
CA GLY A 9 -17.86 -1.59 -28.83
C GLY A 9 -17.71 -2.71 -27.81
N PRO A 10 -17.30 -3.93 -28.21
CA PRO A 10 -17.09 -5.01 -27.28
C PRO A 10 -15.97 -4.62 -26.32
N ALA A 11 -16.28 -4.56 -25.02
CA ALA A 11 -15.26 -4.60 -23.99
C ALA A 11 -14.57 -5.96 -24.11
N PHE A 12 -13.39 -6.00 -24.71
CA PHE A 12 -12.55 -7.18 -24.69
C PHE A 12 -12.07 -7.35 -23.24
N ALA A 13 -12.80 -8.15 -22.47
CA ALA A 13 -12.24 -8.74 -21.26
C ALA A 13 -11.00 -9.50 -21.73
N ALA A 14 -9.82 -9.08 -21.28
CA ALA A 14 -8.56 -9.76 -21.58
C ALA A 14 -8.57 -11.11 -20.84
N ALA A 15 -9.27 -12.10 -21.41
CA ALA A 15 -9.20 -13.46 -20.93
C ALA A 15 -7.75 -13.92 -21.01
N CYS A 16 -7.26 -14.56 -19.93
CA CYS A 16 -5.99 -15.25 -19.92
C CYS A 16 -5.92 -16.18 -21.15
N GLN A 17 -5.03 -15.85 -22.09
CA GLN A 17 -4.92 -16.59 -23.36
C GLN A 17 -3.78 -17.61 -23.23
N LYS A 18 -3.98 -18.67 -22.43
CA LYS A 18 -3.02 -19.77 -22.27
C LYS A 18 -2.61 -20.44 -23.59
N ASP A 19 -3.41 -20.27 -24.62
CA ASP A 19 -3.24 -20.95 -25.92
C ASP A 19 -2.64 -20.04 -27.01
N MET A 20 -2.26 -18.81 -26.67
CA MET A 20 -1.65 -17.86 -27.62
C MET A 20 -0.12 -17.78 -27.40
N SER A 21 0.65 -17.82 -28.50
CA SER A 21 2.10 -17.56 -28.43
C SER A 21 2.37 -16.15 -27.92
N PHE A 22 3.55 -15.97 -27.28
CA PHE A 22 3.96 -14.67 -26.78
C PHE A 22 4.02 -13.61 -27.89
N ASP A 23 4.55 -13.95 -29.07
CA ASP A 23 4.68 -13.02 -30.19
C ASP A 23 3.30 -12.52 -30.67
N ARG A 24 2.34 -13.42 -30.83
CA ARG A 24 0.98 -13.04 -31.23
C ARG A 24 0.28 -12.20 -30.17
N TRP A 25 0.52 -12.50 -28.89
CA TRP A 25 0.00 -11.68 -27.78
C TRP A 25 0.66 -10.30 -27.79
N LEU A 26 1.98 -10.22 -28.02
CA LEU A 26 2.71 -8.97 -28.08
C LEU A 26 2.21 -8.06 -29.21
N ASP A 27 1.95 -8.64 -30.39
CA ASP A 27 1.33 -7.91 -31.51
C ASP A 27 -0.03 -7.31 -31.09
N GLY A 28 -0.85 -8.08 -30.41
CA GLY A 28 -2.16 -7.61 -29.91
C GLY A 28 -2.04 -6.46 -28.93
N VAL A 29 -1.12 -6.54 -27.97
CA VAL A 29 -0.95 -5.48 -26.96
C VAL A 29 -0.31 -4.23 -27.54
N THR A 30 0.55 -4.35 -28.56
CA THR A 30 1.10 -3.18 -29.25
C THR A 30 0.04 -2.47 -30.12
N GLN A 31 -0.89 -3.21 -30.72
CA GLN A 31 -2.04 -2.63 -31.42
C GLN A 31 -2.98 -1.91 -30.44
N GLU A 32 -3.23 -2.48 -29.26
CA GLU A 32 -4.02 -1.83 -28.23
C GLU A 32 -3.33 -0.53 -27.73
N ALA A 33 -2.03 -0.58 -27.44
CA ALA A 33 -1.28 0.60 -27.04
C ALA A 33 -1.37 1.71 -28.11
N ALA A 34 -1.28 1.35 -29.41
CA ALA A 34 -1.45 2.29 -30.51
C ALA A 34 -2.88 2.87 -30.57
N ALA A 35 -3.91 2.04 -30.34
CA ALA A 35 -5.31 2.48 -30.26
C ALA A 35 -5.56 3.42 -29.07
N GLU A 36 -4.80 3.25 -27.97
CA GLU A 36 -4.82 4.12 -26.80
C GLU A 36 -3.89 5.35 -26.92
N GLY A 37 -3.37 5.63 -28.11
CA GLY A 37 -2.64 6.87 -28.42
C GLY A 37 -1.12 6.79 -28.25
N VAL A 38 -0.54 5.61 -28.03
CA VAL A 38 0.91 5.43 -28.04
C VAL A 38 1.42 5.42 -29.49
N SER A 39 2.39 6.27 -29.81
CA SER A 39 2.90 6.39 -31.17
C SER A 39 3.65 5.13 -31.63
N ARG A 40 3.60 4.85 -32.95
CA ARG A 40 4.35 3.73 -33.53
C ARG A 40 5.86 3.85 -33.29
N ALA A 41 6.39 5.08 -33.28
CA ALA A 41 7.80 5.32 -32.99
C ALA A 41 8.16 4.93 -31.55
N THR A 42 7.32 5.28 -30.58
CA THR A 42 7.48 4.86 -29.16
C THR A 42 7.43 3.34 -29.03
N ILE A 43 6.43 2.70 -29.63
CA ILE A 43 6.30 1.24 -29.60
C ILE A 43 7.55 0.58 -30.19
N ALA A 44 7.99 1.03 -31.37
CA ALA A 44 9.17 0.47 -32.02
C ALA A 44 10.45 0.63 -31.19
N SER A 45 10.61 1.76 -30.48
CA SER A 45 11.76 1.99 -29.58
C SER A 45 11.75 1.10 -28.35
N ALA A 46 10.58 0.75 -27.85
CA ALA A 46 10.38 -0.07 -26.64
C ALA A 46 10.39 -1.58 -26.92
N LEU A 47 9.98 -1.99 -28.13
CA LEU A 47 9.76 -3.39 -28.51
C LEU A 47 10.95 -4.32 -28.21
N PRO A 48 12.24 -3.95 -28.42
CA PRO A 48 13.37 -4.80 -28.07
C PRO A 48 13.47 -5.15 -26.57
N ALA A 49 12.91 -4.31 -25.69
CA ALA A 49 12.89 -4.53 -24.24
C ALA A 49 11.63 -5.28 -23.74
N MET A 50 10.61 -5.42 -24.59
CA MET A 50 9.35 -6.10 -24.28
C MET A 50 9.49 -7.61 -24.49
N THR A 51 10.21 -8.28 -23.61
CA THR A 51 10.53 -9.71 -23.71
C THR A 51 9.92 -10.51 -22.56
N PHE A 52 9.70 -11.80 -22.78
CA PHE A 52 9.20 -12.73 -21.76
C PHE A 52 10.35 -13.33 -20.95
N ASP A 53 10.22 -13.31 -19.61
CA ASP A 53 11.18 -13.90 -18.69
C ASP A 53 10.49 -14.83 -17.67
N PRO A 54 10.60 -16.18 -17.82
CA PRO A 54 9.97 -17.11 -16.91
C PRO A 54 10.50 -17.03 -15.47
N ALA A 55 11.68 -16.41 -15.25
CA ALA A 55 12.19 -16.24 -13.89
C ALA A 55 11.36 -15.21 -13.11
N ILE A 56 10.82 -14.19 -13.77
CA ILE A 56 9.91 -13.22 -13.18
C ILE A 56 8.60 -13.89 -12.76
N VAL A 57 8.03 -14.77 -13.62
CA VAL A 57 6.83 -15.55 -13.28
C VAL A 57 7.07 -16.44 -12.05
N ARG A 58 8.22 -17.11 -11.99
CA ARG A 58 8.58 -17.92 -10.81
C ARG A 58 8.67 -17.07 -9.54
N ARG A 59 9.23 -15.87 -9.61
CA ARG A 59 9.29 -14.94 -8.47
C ARG A 59 7.89 -14.50 -8.03
N ASP A 60 7.02 -14.13 -8.99
CA ASP A 60 5.66 -13.70 -8.70
C ASP A 60 4.83 -14.80 -8.03
N ARG A 61 5.01 -16.07 -8.44
CA ARG A 61 4.34 -17.23 -7.85
C ARG A 61 5.01 -17.74 -6.58
N GLY A 62 6.30 -17.50 -6.42
CA GLY A 62 7.09 -17.89 -5.25
C GLY A 62 6.98 -16.95 -4.06
N GLN A 63 6.16 -15.90 -4.13
CA GLN A 63 5.88 -15.04 -2.98
C GLN A 63 5.13 -15.84 -1.92
N GLY A 64 5.86 -16.26 -0.89
CA GLY A 64 5.26 -16.85 0.31
C GLY A 64 4.30 -15.87 0.98
N VAL A 65 3.28 -16.40 1.65
CA VAL A 65 2.41 -15.58 2.49
C VAL A 65 3.24 -14.96 3.60
N PHE A 66 3.48 -13.66 3.49
CA PHE A 66 4.28 -12.92 4.47
C PHE A 66 3.43 -12.70 5.72
N GLN A 67 3.74 -13.42 6.80
CA GLN A 67 2.98 -13.40 8.05
C GLN A 67 3.80 -12.86 9.21
N GLN A 68 4.31 -11.64 9.05
CA GLN A 68 4.87 -10.95 10.21
C GLN A 68 3.77 -10.15 10.92
N SER A 69 3.78 -10.22 12.26
CA SER A 69 2.98 -9.29 13.05
C SER A 69 3.50 -7.86 12.87
N PHE A 70 2.67 -6.88 13.23
CA PHE A 70 3.09 -5.48 13.18
C PHE A 70 4.41 -5.25 13.96
N LEU A 71 4.55 -5.77 15.17
CA LEU A 71 5.78 -5.59 15.96
C LEU A 71 6.99 -6.24 15.31
N GLN A 72 6.88 -7.48 14.80
CA GLN A 72 7.98 -8.14 14.11
C GLN A 72 8.41 -7.38 12.85
N PHE A 73 7.46 -6.88 12.09
CA PHE A 73 7.76 -6.12 10.88
C PHE A 73 8.31 -4.73 11.20
N SER A 74 7.70 -4.01 12.13
CA SER A 74 8.12 -2.66 12.51
C SER A 74 9.48 -2.63 13.21
N ASP A 75 9.81 -3.62 14.06
CA ASP A 75 11.14 -3.72 14.70
C ASP A 75 12.25 -3.81 13.64
N ARG A 76 12.00 -4.55 12.56
CA ARG A 76 12.96 -4.69 11.45
C ARG A 76 12.97 -3.47 10.54
N MET A 77 11.80 -2.95 10.17
CA MET A 77 11.68 -1.92 9.14
C MET A 77 11.84 -0.50 9.68
N ALA A 78 11.43 -0.23 10.93
CA ALA A 78 11.65 1.04 11.62
C ALA A 78 12.87 0.96 12.54
N SER A 79 13.97 0.40 12.04
CA SER A 79 15.24 0.30 12.77
C SER A 79 15.79 1.69 13.13
N ASN A 80 16.59 1.75 14.20
CA ASN A 80 17.22 3.02 14.61
C ASN A 80 18.11 3.60 13.50
N ASP A 81 18.82 2.77 12.75
CA ASP A 81 19.61 3.24 11.59
C ASP A 81 18.72 3.93 10.55
N ARG A 82 17.61 3.31 10.15
CA ARG A 82 16.67 3.90 9.16
C ARG A 82 16.06 5.21 9.68
N ILE A 83 15.70 5.29 10.95
CA ILE A 83 15.22 6.52 11.59
C ILE A 83 16.29 7.63 11.50
N GLN A 84 17.53 7.34 11.90
CA GLN A 84 18.62 8.32 11.86
C GLN A 84 18.97 8.74 10.42
N ARG A 85 18.91 7.82 9.47
CA ARG A 85 19.10 8.14 8.04
C ARG A 85 17.98 9.04 7.53
N GLY A 86 16.73 8.79 7.93
CA GLY A 86 15.59 9.65 7.58
C GLY A 86 15.75 11.07 8.13
N ILE A 87 16.15 11.21 9.40
CA ILE A 87 16.42 12.52 10.02
C ILE A 87 17.55 13.25 9.26
N ARG A 88 18.64 12.55 8.92
CA ARG A 88 19.73 13.13 8.13
C ARG A 88 19.28 13.53 6.73
N ALA A 89 18.49 12.70 6.05
CA ALA A 89 17.96 12.98 4.70
C ALA A 89 17.10 14.26 4.70
N ILE A 90 16.25 14.44 5.71
CA ILE A 90 15.46 15.67 5.90
C ILE A 90 16.39 16.87 6.11
N LYS A 91 17.36 16.76 7.01
CA LYS A 91 18.30 17.87 7.30
C LYS A 91 19.12 18.26 6.06
N THR A 92 19.59 17.29 5.29
CA THR A 92 20.38 17.52 4.07
C THR A 92 19.56 18.21 2.99
N ASN A 93 18.25 17.94 2.92
CA ASN A 93 17.34 18.48 1.91
C ASN A 93 16.28 19.41 2.51
N GLU A 94 16.57 20.10 3.59
CA GLU A 94 15.61 20.87 4.40
C GLU A 94 14.79 21.86 3.55
N ALA A 95 15.44 22.66 2.73
CA ALA A 95 14.77 23.64 1.88
C ALA A 95 13.82 22.98 0.84
N LEU A 96 14.21 21.81 0.30
CA LEU A 96 13.40 21.04 -0.63
C LEU A 96 12.16 20.49 0.08
N PHE A 97 12.32 19.81 1.21
CA PHE A 97 11.20 19.29 1.99
C PHE A 97 10.22 20.40 2.42
N ALA A 98 10.74 21.54 2.91
CA ALA A 98 9.91 22.67 3.29
C ALA A 98 9.11 23.24 2.11
N ARG A 99 9.69 23.30 0.91
CA ARG A 99 9.01 23.74 -0.31
C ARG A 99 7.90 22.74 -0.71
N ILE A 100 8.20 21.44 -0.68
CA ILE A 100 7.23 20.37 -1.00
C ILE A 100 6.07 20.37 0.00
N GLU A 101 6.34 20.48 1.30
CA GLU A 101 5.31 20.52 2.34
C GLU A 101 4.40 21.75 2.18
N ARG A 102 4.96 22.93 1.87
CA ARG A 102 4.15 24.11 1.55
C ARG A 102 3.23 23.90 0.36
N GLN A 103 3.66 23.18 -0.65
CA GLN A 103 2.87 22.94 -1.86
C GLN A 103 1.82 21.86 -1.68
N TYR A 104 2.21 20.69 -1.18
CA TYR A 104 1.37 19.49 -1.13
C TYR A 104 0.78 19.20 0.27
N GLY A 105 1.29 19.83 1.31
CA GLY A 105 0.83 19.63 2.69
C GLY A 105 1.32 18.35 3.36
N VAL A 106 2.19 17.58 2.71
CA VAL A 106 2.73 16.33 3.22
C VAL A 106 4.03 16.60 3.98
N PRO A 107 4.12 16.28 5.30
CA PRO A 107 5.29 16.58 6.12
C PRO A 107 6.53 15.76 5.70
N ALA A 108 7.71 16.36 5.86
CA ALA A 108 9.00 15.73 5.57
C ALA A 108 9.18 14.32 6.18
N PRO A 109 8.81 14.05 7.45
CA PRO A 109 8.94 12.71 8.04
C PRO A 109 8.15 11.63 7.30
N VAL A 110 7.00 11.97 6.69
CA VAL A 110 6.18 11.03 5.93
C VAL A 110 6.89 10.62 4.64
N LEU A 111 7.38 11.58 3.87
CA LEU A 111 8.13 11.32 2.64
C LEU A 111 9.43 10.57 2.93
N ALA A 112 10.15 10.92 3.99
CA ALA A 112 11.37 10.23 4.40
C ALA A 112 11.09 8.78 4.86
N ALA A 113 9.94 8.51 5.48
CA ALA A 113 9.55 7.16 5.86
C ALA A 113 9.30 6.26 4.64
N PHE A 114 8.56 6.73 3.64
CA PHE A 114 8.38 6.00 2.39
C PHE A 114 9.72 5.82 1.68
N TRP A 115 10.52 6.88 1.53
CA TRP A 115 11.83 6.79 0.88
C TRP A 115 12.75 5.77 1.54
N GLY A 116 12.73 5.71 2.89
CA GLY A 116 13.48 4.70 3.64
C GLY A 116 12.94 3.29 3.47
N LEU A 117 11.63 3.09 3.38
CA LEU A 117 11.02 1.76 3.26
C LEU A 117 11.12 1.21 1.85
N GLU A 118 10.93 2.04 0.83
CA GLU A 118 10.87 1.59 -0.57
C GLU A 118 12.26 1.27 -1.13
N SER A 119 13.27 2.09 -0.78
CA SER A 119 14.59 1.95 -1.43
C SER A 119 15.80 2.20 -0.53
N ASP A 120 15.62 2.24 0.80
CA ASP A 120 16.69 2.67 1.71
C ASP A 120 17.33 4.01 1.28
N PHE A 121 16.47 5.00 1.02
CA PHE A 121 16.85 6.35 0.57
C PHE A 121 17.56 6.38 -0.79
N GLY A 122 17.04 5.62 -1.74
CA GLY A 122 17.56 5.54 -3.10
C GLY A 122 18.78 4.66 -3.30
N THR A 123 19.21 3.92 -2.27
CA THR A 123 20.36 3.01 -2.38
C THR A 123 20.01 1.65 -3.01
N ASN A 124 18.72 1.31 -3.08
CA ASN A 124 18.22 0.06 -3.62
C ASN A 124 16.95 0.30 -4.47
N ASN A 125 17.14 0.80 -5.69
CA ASN A 125 16.04 1.07 -6.62
C ASN A 125 15.66 -0.15 -7.48
N GLY A 126 16.24 -1.32 -7.22
CA GLY A 126 16.09 -2.50 -8.08
C GLY A 126 17.09 -2.51 -9.26
N LYS A 127 17.04 -3.60 -10.04
CA LYS A 127 17.95 -3.83 -11.19
C LYS A 127 17.28 -4.53 -12.36
N PHE A 128 15.95 -4.63 -12.34
CA PHE A 128 15.20 -5.31 -13.40
C PHE A 128 14.79 -4.29 -14.47
N PRO A 129 14.92 -4.65 -15.77
CA PRO A 129 14.31 -3.87 -16.84
C PRO A 129 12.79 -3.92 -16.70
N ILE A 130 12.17 -2.78 -16.48
CA ILE A 130 10.74 -2.67 -16.17
C ILE A 130 9.87 -3.14 -17.31
N LEU A 131 10.19 -2.77 -18.56
CA LEU A 131 9.42 -3.24 -19.72
C LEU A 131 9.38 -4.77 -19.78
N ARG A 132 10.50 -5.44 -19.54
CA ARG A 132 10.53 -6.91 -19.46
C ARG A 132 9.66 -7.43 -18.31
N ALA A 133 9.74 -6.81 -17.15
CA ALA A 133 8.97 -7.22 -15.98
C ALA A 133 7.47 -7.10 -16.23
N VAL A 134 6.98 -5.92 -16.62
CA VAL A 134 5.54 -5.70 -16.83
C VAL A 134 5.02 -6.46 -18.05
N THR A 135 5.79 -6.62 -19.14
CA THR A 135 5.42 -7.44 -20.30
C THR A 135 5.25 -8.90 -19.90
N THR A 136 6.21 -9.44 -19.14
CA THR A 136 6.14 -10.82 -18.64
C THR A 136 4.90 -11.05 -17.77
N LEU A 137 4.66 -10.14 -16.82
CA LEU A 137 3.54 -10.26 -15.89
C LEU A 137 2.18 -9.95 -16.54
N ALA A 138 2.15 -9.15 -17.60
CA ALA A 138 0.95 -8.92 -18.40
C ALA A 138 0.57 -10.13 -19.27
N TYR A 139 1.58 -10.89 -19.73
CA TYR A 139 1.35 -12.14 -20.43
C TYR A 139 0.98 -13.30 -19.49
N ASP A 140 1.41 -13.27 -18.22
CA ASP A 140 1.06 -14.29 -17.22
C ASP A 140 -0.39 -14.16 -16.76
N CYS A 141 -1.05 -15.30 -16.51
CA CYS A 141 -2.48 -15.38 -16.23
C CYS A 141 -2.88 -15.01 -14.78
N ARG A 142 -1.96 -14.57 -13.93
CA ARG A 142 -2.28 -14.29 -12.53
C ARG A 142 -2.97 -12.94 -12.33
N ARG A 143 -2.47 -11.89 -12.99
CA ARG A 143 -3.00 -10.50 -12.92
C ARG A 143 -2.85 -9.79 -14.26
N PRO A 144 -3.35 -10.37 -15.38
CA PRO A 144 -3.04 -9.88 -16.72
C PRO A 144 -3.53 -8.46 -16.95
N ASP A 145 -4.76 -8.10 -16.55
CA ASP A 145 -5.34 -6.78 -16.77
C ASP A 145 -4.59 -5.68 -16.02
N PHE A 146 -4.16 -5.96 -14.78
CA PHE A 146 -3.36 -5.03 -14.00
C PHE A 146 -2.03 -4.73 -14.71
N PHE A 147 -1.28 -5.75 -15.07
CA PHE A 147 0.04 -5.55 -15.69
C PHE A 147 -0.03 -5.05 -17.13
N ARG A 148 -1.11 -5.37 -17.87
CA ARG A 148 -1.36 -4.80 -19.20
C ARG A 148 -1.48 -3.27 -19.14
N ARG A 149 -2.20 -2.74 -18.17
CA ARG A 149 -2.27 -1.30 -17.90
C ARG A 149 -0.89 -0.74 -17.56
N GLN A 150 -0.13 -1.41 -16.68
CA GLN A 150 1.22 -0.98 -16.34
C GLN A 150 2.14 -0.90 -17.57
N LEU A 151 2.02 -1.87 -18.49
CA LEU A 151 2.80 -1.88 -19.74
C LEU A 151 2.43 -0.69 -20.64
N ILE A 152 1.14 -0.41 -20.82
CA ILE A 152 0.70 0.73 -21.66
C ILE A 152 1.16 2.05 -21.03
N ASP A 153 1.05 2.21 -19.72
CA ASP A 153 1.49 3.43 -19.04
C ASP A 153 3.03 3.57 -19.04
N ALA A 154 3.78 2.45 -19.00
CA ALA A 154 5.24 2.48 -19.22
C ALA A 154 5.60 3.01 -20.62
N LEU A 155 4.86 2.62 -21.66
CA LEU A 155 5.03 3.17 -23.00
C LEU A 155 4.67 4.66 -23.06
N ARG A 156 3.65 5.11 -22.34
CA ARG A 156 3.29 6.54 -22.24
C ARG A 156 4.36 7.38 -21.54
N ILE A 157 5.03 6.84 -20.52
CA ILE A 157 6.19 7.49 -19.87
C ILE A 157 7.30 7.72 -20.90
N ILE A 158 7.61 6.71 -21.72
CA ILE A 158 8.60 6.83 -22.80
C ILE A 158 8.14 7.87 -23.82
N GLN A 159 6.88 7.85 -24.26
CA GLN A 159 6.33 8.80 -25.22
C GLN A 159 6.38 10.23 -24.70
N ARG A 160 6.16 10.45 -23.41
CA ARG A 160 6.26 11.77 -22.76
C ARG A 160 7.70 12.27 -22.66
N GLY A 161 8.69 11.40 -22.88
CA GLY A 161 10.10 11.74 -22.86
C GLY A 161 10.73 11.74 -21.45
N ASP A 162 10.03 11.26 -20.45
CA ASP A 162 10.53 11.22 -19.06
C ASP A 162 11.69 10.21 -18.91
N LEU A 163 11.52 9.03 -19.50
CA LEU A 163 12.50 7.93 -19.48
C LEU A 163 12.56 7.24 -20.85
N THR A 164 13.73 6.74 -21.21
CA THR A 164 13.86 5.79 -22.32
C THR A 164 13.58 4.36 -21.86
N ALA A 165 13.35 3.44 -22.80
CA ALA A 165 13.14 2.02 -22.49
C ALA A 165 14.29 1.40 -21.67
N THR A 166 15.52 1.83 -21.90
CA THR A 166 16.73 1.34 -21.22
C THR A 166 16.96 1.98 -19.85
N GLU A 167 16.45 3.19 -19.62
CA GLU A 167 16.51 3.87 -18.33
C GLU A 167 15.48 3.34 -17.32
N MET A 168 14.42 2.67 -17.81
CA MET A 168 13.37 2.12 -16.94
C MET A 168 13.87 0.89 -16.19
N ILE A 169 14.58 1.13 -15.10
CA ILE A 169 15.11 0.10 -14.20
C ILE A 169 14.44 0.22 -12.84
N GLY A 170 14.07 -0.91 -12.27
CA GLY A 170 13.38 -0.98 -11.00
C GLY A 170 13.32 -2.39 -10.42
N ASP A 171 12.21 -2.75 -9.79
CA ASP A 171 12.07 -4.07 -9.22
C ASP A 171 11.49 -5.09 -10.23
N TRP A 172 11.42 -6.35 -9.82
CA TRP A 172 10.91 -7.45 -10.66
C TRP A 172 9.39 -7.40 -10.84
N ALA A 173 8.64 -6.71 -9.98
CA ALA A 173 7.20 -6.52 -10.09
C ALA A 173 6.82 -5.32 -10.97
N GLY A 174 7.81 -4.61 -11.50
CA GLY A 174 7.60 -3.51 -12.44
C GLY A 174 7.51 -2.12 -11.79
N GLU A 175 7.93 -2.00 -10.53
CA GLU A 175 7.94 -0.74 -9.79
C GLU A 175 9.24 0.03 -10.04
N LEU A 176 9.14 1.36 -10.18
CA LEU A 176 10.24 2.24 -10.64
C LEU A 176 10.73 3.20 -9.55
N GLY A 177 12.04 3.42 -9.56
CA GLY A 177 12.69 4.51 -8.86
C GLY A 177 12.74 4.38 -7.35
N ALA A 178 13.16 5.45 -6.70
CA ALA A 178 13.45 5.44 -5.27
C ALA A 178 12.21 5.34 -4.36
N MET A 179 11.02 5.50 -4.91
CA MET A 179 9.73 5.36 -4.23
C MET A 179 8.88 4.21 -4.79
N GLN A 180 9.46 3.35 -5.63
CA GLN A 180 8.83 2.15 -6.16
C GLN A 180 7.42 2.40 -6.74
N PHE A 181 7.31 3.44 -7.59
CA PHE A 181 6.06 3.76 -8.29
C PHE A 181 5.72 2.71 -9.32
N THR A 182 4.46 2.29 -9.38
CA THR A 182 3.97 1.58 -10.56
C THR A 182 4.02 2.49 -11.79
N PRO A 183 4.15 1.97 -13.01
CA PRO A 183 4.08 2.80 -14.22
C PRO A 183 2.82 3.68 -14.31
N SER A 184 1.66 3.17 -13.88
CA SER A 184 0.42 3.95 -13.86
C SER A 184 0.48 5.13 -12.88
N ASP A 185 1.01 4.90 -11.68
CA ASP A 185 1.15 5.97 -10.69
C ASP A 185 2.21 6.98 -11.13
N TYR A 186 3.31 6.50 -11.70
CA TYR A 186 4.33 7.35 -12.30
C TYR A 186 3.73 8.25 -13.39
N TYR A 187 3.06 7.66 -14.38
CA TYR A 187 2.46 8.41 -15.48
C TYR A 187 1.49 9.48 -15.01
N LYS A 188 0.70 9.16 -13.98
CA LYS A 188 -0.36 10.02 -13.46
C LYS A 188 0.13 11.09 -12.48
N TYR A 189 1.08 10.76 -11.62
CA TYR A 189 1.43 11.61 -10.47
C TYR A 189 2.83 12.18 -10.50
N ALA A 190 3.70 11.73 -11.40
CA ALA A 190 5.05 12.28 -11.51
C ALA A 190 5.03 13.76 -11.92
N VAL A 191 5.86 14.55 -11.26
CA VAL A 191 6.05 15.98 -11.51
C VAL A 191 7.52 16.25 -11.80
N ASP A 192 7.79 17.15 -12.72
CA ASP A 192 9.09 17.75 -12.97
C ASP A 192 9.26 18.90 -11.96
N TYR A 193 10.00 18.64 -10.88
CA TYR A 193 10.10 19.58 -9.76
C TYR A 193 11.39 20.38 -9.74
N ASP A 194 12.42 19.91 -10.43
CA ASP A 194 13.66 20.65 -10.65
C ASP A 194 13.63 21.51 -11.93
N GLY A 195 12.64 21.27 -12.82
CA GLY A 195 12.36 22.08 -13.98
C GLY A 195 13.28 21.77 -15.17
N ASP A 196 13.84 20.56 -15.23
CA ASP A 196 14.73 20.14 -16.32
C ASP A 196 13.99 19.66 -17.58
N GLY A 197 12.64 19.61 -17.55
CA GLY A 197 11.77 19.18 -18.63
C GLY A 197 11.42 17.70 -18.60
N ARG A 198 11.89 16.94 -17.61
CA ARG A 198 11.66 15.51 -17.42
C ARG A 198 11.08 15.27 -16.03
N ARG A 199 10.41 14.15 -15.86
CA ARG A 199 9.99 13.64 -14.54
C ARG A 199 10.84 12.43 -14.26
N ASP A 200 11.96 12.60 -13.54
CA ASP A 200 12.92 11.52 -13.32
C ASP A 200 12.88 10.98 -11.89
N LEU A 201 11.99 10.03 -11.62
CA LEU A 201 11.85 9.41 -10.29
C LEU A 201 12.95 8.38 -9.97
N ILE A 202 13.93 8.22 -10.84
CA ILE A 202 15.06 7.30 -10.65
C ILE A 202 16.30 8.05 -10.16
N ARG A 203 16.57 9.24 -10.72
CA ARG A 203 17.81 10.00 -10.48
C ARG A 203 17.57 11.35 -9.81
N SER A 204 16.42 12.01 -10.07
CA SER A 204 16.10 13.30 -9.48
C SER A 204 15.43 13.13 -8.09
N VAL A 205 16.12 13.54 -7.05
CA VAL A 205 15.55 13.57 -5.68
C VAL A 205 14.40 14.58 -5.57
N PRO A 206 14.48 15.80 -6.16
CA PRO A 206 13.35 16.72 -6.19
C PRO A 206 12.09 16.12 -6.81
N ASP A 207 12.19 15.51 -7.99
CA ASP A 207 11.06 14.90 -8.67
C ASP A 207 10.47 13.74 -7.87
N THR A 208 11.35 12.87 -7.36
CA THR A 208 10.97 11.72 -6.55
C THR A 208 10.15 12.14 -5.33
N LEU A 209 10.64 13.09 -4.54
CA LEU A 209 9.98 13.52 -3.30
C LEU A 209 8.69 14.32 -3.60
N ALA A 210 8.72 15.20 -4.59
CA ALA A 210 7.55 15.99 -4.97
C ALA A 210 6.45 15.15 -5.60
N SER A 211 6.80 14.18 -6.46
CA SER A 211 5.84 13.24 -7.03
C SER A 211 5.18 12.39 -5.96
N SER A 212 5.94 11.95 -4.95
CA SER A 212 5.40 11.21 -3.81
C SER A 212 4.44 12.06 -2.98
N ALA A 213 4.77 13.32 -2.75
CA ALA A 213 3.88 14.24 -2.06
C ALA A 213 2.61 14.53 -2.87
N ASN A 214 2.74 14.68 -4.20
CA ASN A 214 1.60 14.82 -5.11
C ASN A 214 0.70 13.58 -5.07
N PHE A 215 1.28 12.39 -5.11
CA PHE A 215 0.52 11.15 -5.00
C PHE A 215 -0.23 11.05 -3.66
N LEU A 216 0.44 11.26 -2.52
CA LEU A 216 -0.19 11.25 -1.20
C LEU A 216 -1.30 12.31 -1.07
N ALA A 217 -1.12 13.52 -1.63
CA ALA A 217 -2.14 14.55 -1.68
C ALA A 217 -3.38 14.09 -2.45
N ASN A 218 -3.19 13.41 -3.59
CA ASN A 218 -4.29 12.83 -4.38
C ASN A 218 -4.95 11.62 -3.70
N LEU A 219 -4.25 10.91 -2.80
CA LEU A 219 -4.82 9.87 -1.95
C LEU A 219 -5.60 10.42 -0.74
N GLY A 220 -5.76 11.74 -0.64
CA GLY A 220 -6.58 12.39 0.38
C GLY A 220 -5.81 12.83 1.63
N TRP A 221 -4.52 13.09 1.53
CA TRP A 221 -3.73 13.66 2.63
C TRP A 221 -4.37 14.96 3.17
N GLN A 222 -4.48 15.06 4.49
CA GLN A 222 -5.04 16.23 5.16
C GLN A 222 -3.92 17.10 5.75
N ARG A 223 -3.70 18.26 5.14
CA ARG A 223 -2.69 19.24 5.56
C ARG A 223 -2.85 19.62 7.03
N GLY A 224 -1.75 19.61 7.77
CA GLY A 224 -1.70 20.09 9.17
C GLY A 224 -2.38 19.15 10.18
N GLN A 225 -2.89 18.00 9.75
CA GLN A 225 -3.45 17.00 10.64
C GLN A 225 -2.42 15.90 10.95
N PRO A 226 -2.49 15.29 12.14
CA PRO A 226 -1.71 14.09 12.42
C PRO A 226 -2.18 12.94 11.53
N TRP A 227 -1.35 11.91 11.38
CA TRP A 227 -1.67 10.69 10.63
C TRP A 227 -1.86 9.47 11.51
N LEU A 228 -1.06 9.34 12.57
CA LEU A 228 -1.08 8.20 13.50
C LEU A 228 -0.60 8.66 14.88
N GLN A 229 -1.30 8.23 15.94
CA GLN A 229 -0.92 8.52 17.32
C GLN A 229 -1.11 7.28 18.18
N GLU A 230 -0.07 6.85 18.88
CA GLU A 230 -0.18 5.72 19.80
C GLU A 230 -1.00 6.10 21.03
N VAL A 231 -1.88 5.18 21.45
CA VAL A 231 -2.80 5.36 22.58
C VAL A 231 -2.84 4.14 23.47
N ARG A 232 -3.32 4.33 24.69
CA ARG A 232 -3.75 3.25 25.59
C ARG A 232 -5.27 3.17 25.56
N VAL A 233 -5.76 1.94 25.54
CA VAL A 233 -7.20 1.65 25.52
C VAL A 233 -7.62 0.96 26.82
N PRO A 234 -8.78 1.31 27.41
CA PRO A 234 -9.29 0.64 28.59
C PRO A 234 -9.83 -0.75 28.25
N ALA A 235 -9.89 -1.63 29.25
CA ALA A 235 -10.36 -3.01 29.04
C ALA A 235 -11.85 -3.11 28.66
N ASN A 236 -12.66 -2.11 29.04
CA ASN A 236 -14.11 -2.03 28.80
C ASN A 236 -14.47 -1.13 27.60
N LEU A 237 -13.53 -0.92 26.66
CA LEU A 237 -13.81 -0.18 25.44
C LEU A 237 -14.97 -0.83 24.65
N PRO A 238 -15.85 -0.08 23.98
CA PRO A 238 -16.80 -0.64 23.02
C PRO A 238 -16.02 -1.16 21.77
N TRP A 239 -15.57 -2.41 21.83
CA TRP A 239 -14.65 -3.00 20.84
C TRP A 239 -15.23 -3.06 19.43
N ASP A 240 -16.55 -3.09 19.30
CA ASP A 240 -17.26 -3.01 18.03
C ASP A 240 -17.02 -1.68 17.31
N GLN A 241 -16.60 -0.64 18.03
CA GLN A 241 -16.21 0.67 17.47
C GLN A 241 -14.73 0.71 17.01
N ALA A 242 -13.92 -0.30 17.37
CA ALA A 242 -12.52 -0.38 16.94
C ALA A 242 -12.42 -0.88 15.50
N ASP A 243 -12.38 0.06 14.54
CA ASP A 243 -12.31 -0.22 13.12
C ASP A 243 -11.80 1.00 12.35
N LEU A 244 -11.08 0.79 11.25
CA LEU A 244 -10.61 1.88 10.39
C LEU A 244 -11.73 2.58 9.60
N GLU A 245 -12.84 1.88 9.36
CA GLU A 245 -14.01 2.43 8.67
C GLU A 245 -14.93 3.22 9.61
N ILE A 246 -14.75 3.08 10.93
CA ILE A 246 -15.53 3.78 11.94
C ILE A 246 -14.72 4.95 12.48
N GLN A 247 -15.23 6.16 12.28
CA GLN A 247 -14.60 7.37 12.78
C GLN A 247 -15.46 8.02 13.87
N HIS A 248 -14.81 8.41 14.95
CA HIS A 248 -15.39 9.23 16.00
C HIS A 248 -14.52 10.47 16.25
N PRO A 249 -15.11 11.56 16.78
CA PRO A 249 -14.31 12.68 17.27
C PRO A 249 -13.34 12.20 18.35
N ARG A 250 -12.15 12.80 18.41
CA ARG A 250 -11.15 12.47 19.43
C ARG A 250 -11.70 12.62 20.85
N SER A 251 -12.59 13.57 21.10
CA SER A 251 -13.34 13.75 22.35
C SER A 251 -14.15 12.49 22.73
N GLN A 252 -14.74 11.80 21.76
CA GLN A 252 -15.50 10.56 22.05
C GLN A 252 -14.55 9.43 22.49
N TRP A 253 -13.38 9.30 21.86
CA TRP A 253 -12.37 8.33 22.30
C TRP A 253 -11.87 8.62 23.71
N VAL A 254 -11.62 9.90 24.03
CA VAL A 254 -11.29 10.34 25.40
C VAL A 254 -12.42 10.01 26.37
N GLY A 255 -13.69 10.26 25.99
CA GLY A 255 -14.85 9.91 26.79
C GLY A 255 -15.01 8.42 27.07
N TRP A 256 -14.52 7.57 26.18
CA TRP A 256 -14.43 6.11 26.39
C TRP A 256 -13.17 5.67 27.16
N GLY A 257 -12.34 6.59 27.66
CA GLY A 257 -11.18 6.32 28.47
C GLY A 257 -9.89 6.06 27.67
N VAL A 258 -9.86 6.35 26.37
CA VAL A 258 -8.62 6.29 25.58
C VAL A 258 -7.72 7.43 26.01
N THR A 259 -6.44 7.12 26.25
CA THR A 259 -5.41 8.08 26.68
C THR A 259 -4.18 8.00 25.76
N ALA A 260 -3.36 9.05 25.75
CA ALA A 260 -2.09 8.98 25.04
C ALA A 260 -1.14 7.96 25.67
N ALA A 261 -0.37 7.24 24.84
CA ALA A 261 0.49 6.14 25.32
C ALA A 261 1.65 6.63 26.19
N HIS A 262 2.19 7.81 25.96
CA HIS A 262 3.45 8.30 26.53
C HIS A 262 3.29 9.57 27.39
N GLY A 263 2.27 9.58 28.28
CA GLY A 263 2.15 10.57 29.34
C GLY A 263 1.67 11.97 28.92
N SER A 264 1.52 12.26 27.63
CA SER A 264 0.86 13.47 27.15
C SER A 264 -0.66 13.31 27.25
N SER A 265 -1.39 14.41 27.43
CA SER A 265 -2.84 14.39 27.33
C SER A 265 -3.28 14.19 25.88
N LEU A 266 -4.28 13.34 25.66
CA LEU A 266 -4.96 13.26 24.38
C LEU A 266 -5.93 14.47 24.27
N PRO A 267 -5.81 15.34 23.27
CA PRO A 267 -6.75 16.46 23.14
C PRO A 267 -8.20 15.98 23.00
N SER A 268 -9.10 16.64 23.71
CA SER A 268 -10.54 16.38 23.64
C SER A 268 -11.19 17.37 22.68
N ASP A 269 -11.10 17.08 21.38
CA ASP A 269 -11.61 17.93 20.30
C ASP A 269 -12.40 17.10 19.27
N ASN A 270 -12.84 17.75 18.19
CA ASN A 270 -13.66 17.14 17.17
C ASN A 270 -12.86 16.54 15.99
N LEU A 271 -11.51 16.43 16.10
CA LEU A 271 -10.72 15.81 15.06
C LEU A 271 -11.13 14.35 14.88
N PRO A 272 -11.60 13.94 13.68
CA PRO A 272 -12.03 12.56 13.47
C PRO A 272 -10.84 11.60 13.54
N ALA A 273 -11.05 10.47 14.19
CA ALA A 273 -10.06 9.41 14.30
C ALA A 273 -10.74 8.04 14.34
N SER A 274 -10.06 7.03 13.82
CA SER A 274 -10.42 5.62 13.91
C SER A 274 -9.49 4.91 14.87
N LEU A 275 -9.96 3.90 15.59
CA LEU A 275 -9.09 3.08 16.43
C LEU A 275 -8.51 1.92 15.60
N LEU A 276 -7.20 1.94 15.42
CA LEU A 276 -6.43 0.91 14.72
C LEU A 276 -5.75 -0.02 15.74
N LEU A 277 -6.09 -1.30 15.66
CA LEU A 277 -5.53 -2.38 16.48
C LEU A 277 -4.81 -3.40 15.58
N PRO A 278 -3.56 -3.17 15.19
CA PRO A 278 -2.86 -4.04 14.23
C PRO A 278 -2.66 -5.46 14.77
N MET A 279 -2.63 -5.62 16.08
CA MET A 279 -2.46 -6.90 16.79
C MET A 279 -3.56 -7.15 17.81
N GLY A 280 -4.76 -6.62 17.60
CA GLY A 280 -5.89 -6.76 18.51
C GLY A 280 -5.75 -5.95 19.82
N ARG A 281 -6.68 -6.15 20.74
CA ARG A 281 -6.82 -5.34 21.96
C ARG A 281 -5.65 -5.44 22.94
N PHE A 282 -4.83 -6.48 22.85
CA PHE A 282 -3.66 -6.68 23.72
C PHE A 282 -2.35 -6.16 23.12
N GLY A 283 -2.34 -5.90 21.82
CA GLY A 283 -1.22 -5.28 21.12
C GLY A 283 -1.18 -3.75 21.21
N PRO A 284 -0.25 -3.11 20.51
CA PRO A 284 -0.23 -1.67 20.38
C PRO A 284 -1.53 -1.15 19.76
N ALA A 285 -2.01 -0.01 20.26
CA ALA A 285 -3.20 0.67 19.78
C ALA A 285 -2.88 2.06 19.27
N PHE A 286 -3.56 2.48 18.21
CA PHE A 286 -3.35 3.79 17.61
C PHE A 286 -4.68 4.47 17.27
N LEU A 287 -4.73 5.78 17.40
CA LEU A 287 -5.67 6.61 16.67
C LEU A 287 -5.09 6.87 15.28
N ALA A 288 -5.78 6.40 14.26
CA ALA A 288 -5.52 6.66 12.85
C ALA A 288 -6.42 7.82 12.41
N TYR A 289 -5.80 8.90 11.93
CA TYR A 289 -6.48 10.08 11.45
C TYR A 289 -6.75 9.99 9.95
N PRO A 290 -7.56 10.90 9.35
CA PRO A 290 -7.92 10.81 7.92
C PRO A 290 -6.75 10.60 6.97
N SER A 291 -5.59 11.25 7.23
CA SER A 291 -4.35 11.07 6.46
C SER A 291 -3.80 9.63 6.45
N PHE A 292 -4.20 8.78 7.40
CA PHE A 292 -3.78 7.37 7.40
C PHE A 292 -4.30 6.61 6.17
N LYS A 293 -5.43 7.05 5.58
CA LYS A 293 -5.94 6.47 4.33
C LYS A 293 -4.97 6.61 3.17
N ALA A 294 -4.14 7.66 3.16
CA ALA A 294 -3.10 7.82 2.13
C ALA A 294 -1.99 6.76 2.24
N PHE A 295 -1.65 6.30 3.46
CA PHE A 295 -0.73 5.17 3.65
C PHE A 295 -1.33 3.86 3.11
N LEU A 296 -2.63 3.62 3.33
CA LEU A 296 -3.33 2.45 2.79
C LEU A 296 -3.51 2.53 1.27
N GLY A 297 -3.67 3.73 0.74
CA GLY A 297 -3.72 3.97 -0.71
C GLY A 297 -2.38 3.75 -1.40
N TRP A 298 -1.27 4.03 -0.72
CA TRP A 298 0.08 3.72 -1.19
C TRP A 298 0.33 2.21 -1.22
N ASN A 299 0.01 1.53 -0.13
CA ASN A 299 0.13 0.08 -0.04
C ASN A 299 -1.01 -0.49 0.83
N ALA A 300 -1.85 -1.33 0.24
CA ALA A 300 -3.03 -1.87 0.91
C ALA A 300 -2.73 -2.86 2.06
N ALA A 301 -1.46 -3.26 2.24
CA ALA A 301 -1.07 -4.16 3.33
C ALA A 301 -1.05 -3.40 4.67
N MET A 302 -2.01 -3.72 5.56
CA MET A 302 -2.17 -3.09 6.89
C MET A 302 -0.86 -3.02 7.68
N VAL A 303 -0.09 -4.11 7.69
CA VAL A 303 1.19 -4.19 8.43
C VAL A 303 2.20 -3.21 7.85
N TYR A 304 2.30 -3.13 6.52
CA TYR A 304 3.17 -2.15 5.85
C TYR A 304 2.74 -0.72 6.15
N SER A 305 1.48 -0.38 5.90
CA SER A 305 0.96 0.99 6.04
C SER A 305 1.03 1.49 7.48
N THR A 306 0.73 0.60 8.46
CA THR A 306 0.92 0.94 9.89
C THR A 306 2.39 1.17 10.22
N THR A 307 3.30 0.36 9.65
CA THR A 307 4.74 0.52 9.87
C THR A 307 5.28 1.78 9.22
N ALA A 308 4.83 2.13 8.01
CA ALA A 308 5.22 3.36 7.33
C ALA A 308 4.78 4.61 8.13
N ALA A 309 3.51 4.61 8.56
CA ALA A 309 2.97 5.68 9.40
C ALA A 309 3.71 5.77 10.75
N TYR A 310 4.02 4.63 11.37
CA TYR A 310 4.81 4.56 12.59
C TYR A 310 6.26 5.05 12.37
N LEU A 311 6.94 4.62 11.32
CA LEU A 311 8.28 5.10 11.00
C LEU A 311 8.29 6.63 10.80
N ALA A 312 7.28 7.18 10.15
CA ALA A 312 7.11 8.63 10.01
C ALA A 312 6.99 9.31 11.38
N THR A 313 6.21 8.76 12.33
CA THR A 313 6.14 9.32 13.70
C THR A 313 7.49 9.24 14.42
N ARG A 314 8.24 8.15 14.23
CA ARG A 314 9.57 7.98 14.82
C ARG A 314 10.59 8.99 14.26
N ILE A 315 10.58 9.22 12.95
CA ILE A 315 11.42 10.25 12.31
C ILE A 315 11.01 11.65 12.79
N ALA A 316 9.72 11.87 13.08
CA ALA A 316 9.21 13.11 13.67
C ALA A 316 9.51 13.25 15.18
N GLY A 317 10.22 12.29 15.81
CA GLY A 317 10.67 12.37 17.19
C GLY A 317 9.78 11.63 18.21
N ALA A 318 8.76 10.90 17.80
CA ALA A 318 7.96 10.10 18.71
C ALA A 318 8.79 8.98 19.36
N PRO A 319 8.49 8.56 20.60
CA PRO A 319 9.16 7.45 21.27
C PRO A 319 8.87 6.11 20.60
N PRO A 320 9.63 5.04 20.89
CA PRO A 320 9.32 3.68 20.44
C PRO A 320 7.92 3.24 20.85
N VAL A 321 7.27 2.49 19.97
CA VAL A 321 5.95 1.92 20.24
C VAL A 321 5.98 0.95 21.44
N SER A 322 4.95 0.95 22.25
CA SER A 322 4.77 -0.03 23.33
C SER A 322 4.55 -1.44 22.76
N ARG A 323 4.77 -2.45 23.60
CA ARG A 323 4.51 -3.84 23.23
C ARG A 323 3.05 -4.26 23.41
N GLY A 324 2.19 -3.33 23.83
CA GLY A 324 0.79 -3.59 24.20
C GLY A 324 0.63 -3.95 25.67
N SER A 325 -0.54 -4.45 26.03
CA SER A 325 -0.93 -4.75 27.42
C SER A 325 -0.89 -6.24 27.80
N GLY A 326 -0.60 -7.11 26.84
CA GLY A 326 -0.59 -8.56 27.09
C GLY A 326 0.03 -9.38 25.97
N THR A 327 0.00 -10.70 26.12
CA THR A 327 0.47 -11.62 25.09
C THR A 327 -0.51 -11.67 23.92
N VAL A 328 -0.02 -11.40 22.73
CA VAL A 328 -0.78 -11.48 21.48
C VAL A 328 -0.47 -12.81 20.80
N PRO A 329 -1.43 -13.75 20.69
CA PRO A 329 -1.23 -14.97 19.94
C PRO A 329 -1.14 -14.66 18.44
N ILE A 330 -0.13 -15.22 17.77
CA ILE A 330 0.03 -15.13 16.32
C ILE A 330 -0.38 -16.46 15.72
N LEU A 331 -1.44 -16.44 14.89
CA LEU A 331 -1.87 -17.64 14.17
C LEU A 331 -0.92 -17.97 13.03
N SER A 332 -0.68 -19.26 12.81
CA SER A 332 0.04 -19.73 11.62
C SER A 332 -0.82 -19.55 10.35
N SER A 333 -0.17 -19.62 9.16
CA SER A 333 -0.89 -19.58 7.87
C SER A 333 -1.98 -20.65 7.81
N GLN A 334 -1.69 -21.86 8.27
CA GLN A 334 -2.65 -22.96 8.28
C GLN A 334 -3.87 -22.64 9.16
N GLN A 335 -3.64 -22.07 10.35
CA GLN A 335 -4.73 -21.64 11.23
C GLN A 335 -5.55 -20.49 10.63
N ILE A 336 -4.93 -19.58 9.87
CA ILE A 336 -5.68 -18.53 9.18
C ILE A 336 -6.51 -19.11 8.04
N VAL A 337 -5.98 -20.05 7.25
CA VAL A 337 -6.77 -20.77 6.22
C VAL A 337 -7.96 -21.51 6.87
N GLU A 338 -7.74 -22.20 7.99
CA GLU A 338 -8.80 -22.87 8.74
C GLU A 338 -9.86 -21.87 9.19
N LEU A 339 -9.44 -20.77 9.81
CA LEU A 339 -10.34 -19.68 10.23
C LEU A 339 -11.15 -19.14 9.06
N GLN A 340 -10.52 -18.84 7.93
CA GLN A 340 -11.19 -18.33 6.73
C GLN A 340 -12.25 -19.31 6.22
N ARG A 341 -11.95 -20.62 6.19
CA ARG A 341 -12.91 -21.66 5.82
C ARG A 341 -14.10 -21.73 6.78
N LEU A 342 -13.86 -21.63 8.09
CA LEU A 342 -14.92 -21.60 9.10
C LEU A 342 -15.80 -20.36 8.97
N LEU A 343 -15.20 -19.19 8.76
CA LEU A 343 -15.93 -17.94 8.55
C LEU A 343 -16.80 -17.99 7.27
N MET A 344 -16.27 -18.56 6.17
CA MET A 344 -17.01 -18.75 4.93
C MET A 344 -18.20 -19.73 5.13
N ALA A 345 -17.97 -20.86 5.80
CA ALA A 345 -19.01 -21.85 6.07
C ALA A 345 -20.18 -21.25 6.88
N GLN A 346 -19.89 -20.31 7.77
CA GLN A 346 -20.89 -19.57 8.55
C GLN A 346 -21.36 -18.25 7.90
N ARG A 347 -21.03 -18.00 6.62
CA ARG A 347 -21.48 -16.87 5.79
C ARG A 347 -21.02 -15.48 6.30
N PHE A 348 -19.89 -15.37 7.00
CA PHE A 348 -19.34 -14.07 7.38
C PHE A 348 -18.60 -13.35 6.24
N GLY A 349 -18.18 -14.10 5.18
CA GLY A 349 -17.52 -13.57 3.99
C GLY A 349 -16.07 -13.15 4.25
N THR A 350 -15.08 -13.88 3.72
CA THR A 350 -13.64 -13.56 3.88
C THR A 350 -12.93 -13.34 2.54
N GLY A 351 -13.62 -13.55 1.42
CA GLY A 351 -12.96 -13.80 0.15
C GLY A 351 -12.40 -15.23 0.10
N GLU A 352 -11.23 -15.41 -0.54
CA GLU A 352 -10.57 -16.71 -0.64
C GLU A 352 -9.89 -17.11 0.68
N ALA A 353 -9.76 -18.43 0.90
CA ALA A 353 -8.98 -18.96 2.04
C ALA A 353 -7.49 -19.03 1.66
N ASP A 354 -6.86 -17.86 1.59
CA ASP A 354 -5.49 -17.65 1.12
C ASP A 354 -4.43 -17.63 2.24
N GLY A 355 -4.85 -17.76 3.50
CA GLY A 355 -3.98 -17.72 4.67
C GLY A 355 -3.49 -16.32 5.04
N LYS A 356 -4.06 -15.24 4.47
CA LYS A 356 -3.67 -13.85 4.76
C LYS A 356 -4.68 -13.17 5.68
N LEU A 357 -4.18 -12.43 6.67
CA LEU A 357 -5.00 -11.61 7.54
C LEU A 357 -5.22 -10.21 6.92
N GLY A 358 -5.92 -10.17 5.77
CA GLY A 358 -6.29 -8.94 5.09
C GLY A 358 -7.54 -8.26 5.70
N SER A 359 -7.94 -7.12 5.12
CA SER A 359 -9.10 -6.35 5.58
C SER A 359 -10.41 -7.14 5.55
N ALA A 360 -10.65 -7.93 4.49
CA ALA A 360 -11.82 -8.79 4.37
C ALA A 360 -11.89 -9.85 5.48
N THR A 361 -10.77 -10.52 5.78
CA THR A 361 -10.68 -11.49 6.87
C THR A 361 -10.91 -10.82 8.22
N ARG A 362 -10.31 -9.65 8.48
CA ARG A 362 -10.53 -8.89 9.72
C ARG A 362 -11.98 -8.47 9.89
N ALA A 363 -12.63 -8.00 8.83
CA ALA A 363 -14.05 -7.65 8.87
C ALA A 363 -14.95 -8.87 9.18
N ALA A 364 -14.65 -10.04 8.60
CA ALA A 364 -15.34 -11.28 8.90
C ALA A 364 -15.11 -11.75 10.35
N VAL A 365 -13.88 -11.64 10.86
CA VAL A 365 -13.52 -11.92 12.26
C VAL A 365 -14.36 -11.04 13.20
N LYS A 366 -14.43 -9.73 12.94
CA LYS A 366 -15.25 -8.80 13.75
C LYS A 366 -16.71 -9.22 13.80
N LYS A 367 -17.31 -9.53 12.65
CA LYS A 367 -18.71 -10.02 12.60
C LYS A 367 -18.91 -11.29 13.42
N ALA A 368 -17.97 -12.23 13.31
CA ALA A 368 -18.02 -13.47 14.09
C ALA A 368 -17.86 -13.21 15.60
N GLN A 369 -16.91 -12.35 15.99
CA GLN A 369 -16.72 -11.95 17.37
C GLN A 369 -18.01 -11.34 17.97
N MET A 370 -18.65 -10.40 17.25
CA MET A 370 -19.93 -9.80 17.66
C MET A 370 -21.01 -10.84 17.83
N LYS A 371 -21.18 -11.77 16.87
CA LYS A 371 -22.19 -12.84 16.94
C LYS A 371 -21.96 -13.79 18.11
N LEU A 372 -20.71 -14.05 18.46
CA LEU A 372 -20.32 -14.97 19.52
C LEU A 372 -20.18 -14.29 20.90
N GLY A 373 -20.49 -13.00 21.03
CA GLY A 373 -20.34 -12.24 22.26
C GLY A 373 -18.88 -12.06 22.73
N LEU A 374 -17.93 -12.13 21.80
CA LEU A 374 -16.51 -11.90 22.05
C LEU A 374 -16.16 -10.42 21.82
N PRO A 375 -15.09 -9.88 22.45
CA PRO A 375 -14.59 -8.55 22.13
C PRO A 375 -14.26 -8.41 20.64
N ALA A 376 -14.96 -7.48 19.95
CA ALA A 376 -14.94 -7.36 18.49
C ALA A 376 -13.77 -6.48 18.00
N ASP A 377 -12.53 -6.89 18.31
CA ASP A 377 -11.29 -6.18 18.01
C ASP A 377 -10.70 -6.47 16.62
N SER A 378 -11.43 -7.24 15.80
CA SER A 378 -11.03 -7.66 14.44
C SER A 378 -9.75 -8.52 14.38
N TYR A 379 -9.22 -8.97 15.51
CA TYR A 379 -8.02 -9.79 15.56
C TYR A 379 -8.35 -11.26 15.85
N PRO A 380 -7.86 -12.21 15.03
CA PRO A 380 -8.19 -13.62 15.19
C PRO A 380 -7.40 -14.25 16.33
N THR A 381 -8.06 -15.16 17.07
CA THR A 381 -7.46 -15.93 18.15
C THR A 381 -7.79 -17.41 18.00
N VAL A 382 -7.03 -18.28 18.67
CA VAL A 382 -7.35 -19.73 18.76
C VAL A 382 -8.72 -19.92 19.43
N GLU A 383 -9.09 -19.08 20.40
CA GLU A 383 -10.41 -19.11 21.04
C GLU A 383 -11.52 -18.90 20.00
N LEU A 384 -11.38 -17.92 19.09
CA LEU A 384 -12.36 -17.71 18.03
C LEU A 384 -12.50 -18.94 17.12
N ILE A 385 -11.39 -19.59 16.73
CA ILE A 385 -11.42 -20.82 15.93
C ILE A 385 -12.22 -21.91 16.67
N ASN A 386 -11.92 -22.14 17.93
CA ASN A 386 -12.62 -23.14 18.76
C ASN A 386 -14.12 -22.85 18.89
N ARG A 387 -14.50 -21.58 19.11
CA ARG A 387 -15.91 -21.16 19.16
C ARG A 387 -16.64 -21.37 17.84
N LEU A 388 -15.97 -21.09 16.71
CA LEU A 388 -16.54 -21.34 15.37
C LEU A 388 -16.72 -22.82 15.07
N HIS A 389 -15.87 -23.71 15.60
CA HIS A 389 -16.06 -25.15 15.52
C HIS A 389 -17.28 -25.62 16.33
N SER A 390 -17.47 -25.06 17.52
CA SER A 390 -18.55 -25.43 18.43
C SER A 390 -19.93 -24.87 18.03
N ALA A 391 -19.96 -23.85 17.20
CA ALA A 391 -21.17 -23.16 16.71
C ALA A 391 -21.74 -23.77 15.41
N ARG A 392 -21.30 -24.95 15.02
CA ARG A 392 -21.79 -25.70 13.84
C ARG A 392 -23.13 -26.42 14.10
#